data_169c45d2c2392940c837a56fe003d208
#
_entry.id   169c45d2c2392940c837a56fe003d208
#
_cell.length_a   1.000
_cell.length_b   1.000
_cell.length_c   1.000
_cell.angle_alpha   90.00
_cell.angle_beta   90.00
_cell.angle_gamma   90.00
#
_symmetry.space_group_name_H-M   'P 1'
#
loop_
_entity.id
_entity.type
_entity.pdbx_description
1 polymer ?
#
loop_
_entity_poly.entity_id
_entity_poly.type
_entity_poly.pdbx_seq_one_letter_code
_entity_poly.pdbx_strand_id
1 'polypeptide(L)'
;AAITGTNGKTTTTTIVGEMLKRLPVPSAVGGNIGLALSKEVENLPKDGWLAAELSSFQLEKVSSFCPDIAVVLNLTPDHLERHHTMEAYGEAKKNIFRQQGEAQVTVLNYDDPIVRTWGAETKGRLCYFSRKEKLQQGVYMQNGDFIISWDGKEETVCNISELHLFG
;
A
#
# COMPACT_ATOMS: atom_id res chain seq x y z
N ALA A 1 -8.17 -2.07 -0.89
CA ALA A 1 -6.78 -1.62 -0.79
C ALA A 1 -5.86 -2.67 -1.40
N ALA A 2 -4.93 -2.24 -2.26
CA ALA A 2 -3.94 -3.11 -2.88
C ALA A 2 -2.54 -2.77 -2.35
N ILE A 3 -1.78 -3.78 -1.93
CA ILE A 3 -0.49 -3.62 -1.27
C ILE A 3 0.59 -4.37 -2.04
N THR A 4 1.69 -3.68 -2.38
CA THR A 4 2.89 -4.25 -2.97
C THR A 4 4.16 -3.71 -2.30
N GLY A 5 5.29 -4.24 -2.67
CA GLY A 5 6.62 -3.92 -2.16
C GLY A 5 7.56 -5.11 -2.34
N THR A 6 8.82 -4.96 -2.05
CA THR A 6 9.73 -6.11 -1.96
C THR A 6 9.47 -6.83 -0.64
N ASN A 7 9.47 -6.12 0.48
CA ASN A 7 9.33 -6.66 1.82
C ASN A 7 8.11 -6.07 2.55
N GLY A 8 7.59 -6.79 3.55
CA GLY A 8 6.52 -6.31 4.44
C GLY A 8 5.10 -6.41 3.89
N LYS A 9 4.90 -6.90 2.67
CA LYS A 9 3.59 -7.03 2.04
C LYS A 9 2.59 -7.80 2.91
N THR A 10 2.95 -9.01 3.28
CA THR A 10 2.08 -9.93 4.07
C THR A 10 1.67 -9.32 5.40
N THR A 11 2.64 -8.79 6.16
CA THR A 11 2.37 -8.13 7.44
C THR A 11 1.44 -6.95 7.27
N THR A 12 1.71 -6.06 6.30
CA THR A 12 0.88 -4.89 6.06
C THR A 12 -0.52 -5.27 5.60
N THR A 13 -0.64 -6.22 4.68
CA THR A 13 -1.95 -6.69 4.19
C THR A 13 -2.78 -7.32 5.30
N THR A 14 -2.14 -8.10 6.18
CA THR A 14 -2.82 -8.70 7.34
C THR A 14 -3.30 -7.63 8.31
N ILE A 15 -2.46 -6.65 8.65
CA ILE A 15 -2.84 -5.53 9.55
C ILE A 15 -4.00 -4.73 8.96
N VAL A 16 -3.92 -4.38 7.67
CA VAL A 16 -5.02 -3.68 6.98
C VAL A 16 -6.30 -4.52 7.01
N GLY A 17 -6.20 -5.82 6.78
CA GLY A 17 -7.33 -6.74 6.89
C GLY A 17 -7.96 -6.76 8.28
N GLU A 18 -7.16 -6.80 9.34
CA GLU A 18 -7.65 -6.73 10.72
C GLU A 18 -8.32 -5.38 11.04
N MET A 19 -7.80 -4.29 10.48
CA MET A 19 -8.44 -2.97 10.58
C MET A 19 -9.79 -2.94 9.86
N LEU A 20 -9.87 -3.49 8.65
CA LEU A 20 -11.10 -3.56 7.86
C LEU A 20 -12.20 -4.35 8.57
N LYS A 21 -11.87 -5.42 9.29
CA LYS A 21 -12.82 -6.21 10.10
C LYS A 21 -13.47 -5.40 11.24
N ARG A 22 -12.87 -4.27 11.63
CA ARG A 22 -13.44 -3.36 12.65
C ARG A 22 -14.46 -2.39 12.07
N LEU A 23 -14.54 -2.25 10.76
CA LEU A 23 -15.51 -1.42 10.08
C LEU A 23 -16.84 -2.18 9.94
N PRO A 24 -17.99 -1.49 9.93
CA PRO A 24 -19.30 -2.10 9.77
C PRO A 24 -19.59 -2.45 8.28
N VAL A 25 -18.60 -2.99 7.59
CA VAL A 25 -18.70 -3.40 6.18
C VAL A 25 -18.08 -4.78 5.98
N PRO A 26 -18.58 -5.60 5.07
CA PRO A 26 -17.96 -6.87 4.71
C PRO A 26 -16.52 -6.66 4.25
N SER A 27 -15.61 -7.49 4.71
CA SER A 27 -14.21 -7.38 4.32
C SER A 27 -13.54 -8.73 4.15
N ALA A 28 -12.55 -8.79 3.25
CA ALA A 28 -11.75 -9.97 2.97
C ALA A 28 -10.27 -9.63 2.82
N VAL A 29 -9.43 -10.64 2.90
CA VAL A 29 -7.98 -10.56 2.68
C VAL A 29 -7.56 -11.65 1.72
N GLY A 30 -6.82 -11.31 0.66
CA GLY A 30 -6.40 -12.32 -0.30
C GLY A 30 -5.31 -11.85 -1.26
N GLY A 31 -5.01 -12.67 -2.26
CA GLY A 31 -4.05 -12.34 -3.32
C GLY A 31 -2.85 -13.28 -3.35
N ASN A 32 -1.65 -12.72 -3.17
CA ASN A 32 -0.42 -13.51 -3.07
C ASN A 32 -0.31 -14.28 -1.74
N ILE A 33 -1.23 -14.02 -0.82
CA ILE A 33 -1.43 -14.73 0.45
C ILE A 33 -2.88 -15.19 0.58
N GLY A 34 -3.11 -16.22 1.38
CA GLY A 34 -4.46 -16.73 1.64
C GLY A 34 -5.12 -17.31 0.40
N LEU A 35 -6.36 -16.94 0.18
CA LEU A 35 -7.13 -17.36 -0.99
C LEU A 35 -6.84 -16.46 -2.20
N ALA A 36 -6.98 -17.05 -3.39
CA ALA A 36 -6.87 -16.29 -4.63
C ALA A 36 -7.92 -15.17 -4.68
N LEU A 37 -7.53 -13.98 -5.19
CA LEU A 37 -8.42 -12.82 -5.28
C LEU A 37 -9.75 -13.14 -5.96
N SER A 38 -9.72 -13.97 -7.01
CA SER A 38 -10.94 -14.39 -7.72
C SER A 38 -11.96 -15.07 -6.81
N LYS A 39 -11.49 -15.89 -5.85
CA LYS A 39 -12.37 -16.56 -4.88
C LYS A 39 -12.89 -15.59 -3.82
N GLU A 40 -12.04 -14.68 -3.34
CA GLU A 40 -12.47 -13.69 -2.36
C GLU A 40 -13.55 -12.76 -2.94
N VAL A 41 -13.36 -12.31 -4.19
CA VAL A 41 -14.30 -11.40 -4.87
C VAL A 41 -15.65 -12.08 -5.14
N GLU A 42 -15.69 -13.40 -5.42
CA GLU A 42 -16.94 -14.14 -5.61
C GLU A 42 -17.83 -14.10 -4.35
N ASN A 43 -17.21 -14.09 -3.17
CA ASN A 43 -17.92 -14.15 -1.89
C ASN A 43 -18.12 -12.77 -1.24
N LEU A 44 -17.44 -11.74 -1.74
CA LEU A 44 -17.50 -10.40 -1.17
C LEU A 44 -18.62 -9.59 -1.83
N PRO A 45 -19.55 -8.99 -1.06
CA PRO A 45 -20.53 -8.05 -1.59
C PRO A 45 -19.89 -6.88 -2.31
N LYS A 46 -20.63 -6.23 -3.22
CA LYS A 46 -20.11 -5.11 -4.05
C LYS A 46 -19.65 -3.89 -3.24
N ASP A 47 -20.21 -3.69 -2.06
CA ASP A 47 -19.87 -2.65 -1.10
C ASP A 47 -18.81 -3.11 -0.09
N GLY A 48 -18.33 -4.34 -0.23
CA GLY A 48 -17.29 -4.90 0.63
C GLY A 48 -15.88 -4.37 0.32
N TRP A 49 -15.01 -4.46 1.29
CA TRP A 49 -13.60 -4.05 1.19
C TRP A 49 -12.66 -5.25 1.13
N LEU A 50 -11.65 -5.16 0.28
CA LEU A 50 -10.62 -6.18 0.11
C LEU A 50 -9.24 -5.61 0.37
N ALA A 51 -8.49 -6.23 1.29
CA ALA A 51 -7.06 -6.03 1.42
C ALA A 51 -6.34 -7.07 0.53
N ALA A 52 -5.70 -6.60 -0.53
CA ALA A 52 -5.08 -7.46 -1.55
C ALA A 52 -3.56 -7.36 -1.51
N GLU A 53 -2.87 -8.47 -1.25
CA GLU A 53 -1.43 -8.57 -1.47
C GLU A 53 -1.13 -8.86 -2.94
N LEU A 54 -0.29 -8.04 -3.58
CA LEU A 54 0.08 -8.21 -4.98
C LEU A 54 1.59 -8.30 -5.17
N SER A 55 2.03 -9.37 -5.84
CA SER A 55 3.40 -9.52 -6.30
C SER A 55 3.64 -8.73 -7.59
N SER A 56 4.93 -8.49 -7.93
CA SER A 56 5.29 -7.90 -9.23
C SER A 56 4.83 -8.77 -10.40
N PHE A 57 4.85 -10.10 -10.25
CA PHE A 57 4.43 -11.05 -11.30
C PHE A 57 2.93 -10.94 -11.62
N GLN A 58 2.10 -10.71 -10.61
CA GLN A 58 0.67 -10.46 -10.80
C GLN A 58 0.44 -9.10 -11.46
N LEU A 59 1.21 -8.08 -11.06
CA LEU A 59 1.08 -6.72 -11.58
C LEU A 59 1.63 -6.53 -13.01
N GLU A 60 2.58 -7.37 -13.47
CA GLU A 60 3.10 -7.30 -14.85
C GLU A 60 2.01 -7.32 -15.93
N LYS A 61 0.93 -8.04 -15.68
CA LYS A 61 -0.08 -8.36 -16.71
C LYS A 61 -1.40 -7.62 -16.52
N VAL A 62 -1.49 -6.72 -15.54
CA VAL A 62 -2.71 -5.94 -15.33
C VAL A 62 -2.77 -4.77 -16.32
N SER A 63 -3.93 -4.52 -16.89
CA SER A 63 -4.15 -3.42 -17.84
C SER A 63 -5.22 -2.43 -17.36
N SER A 64 -6.22 -2.91 -16.62
CA SER A 64 -7.35 -2.11 -16.15
C SER A 64 -7.52 -2.10 -14.63
N PHE A 65 -6.52 -2.62 -13.90
CA PHE A 65 -6.58 -2.70 -12.45
C PHE A 65 -6.48 -1.30 -11.83
N CYS A 66 -7.50 -0.91 -11.08
CA CYS A 66 -7.61 0.40 -10.47
C CYS A 66 -8.15 0.26 -9.04
N PRO A 67 -7.29 0.03 -8.05
CA PRO A 67 -7.72 -0.05 -6.64
C PRO A 67 -8.03 1.34 -6.09
N ASP A 68 -8.98 1.45 -5.16
CA ASP A 68 -9.28 2.71 -4.46
C ASP A 68 -8.08 3.23 -3.68
N ILE A 69 -7.30 2.31 -3.10
CA ILE A 69 -6.06 2.61 -2.37
C ILE A 69 -4.97 1.68 -2.87
N ALA A 70 -3.90 2.26 -3.42
CA ALA A 70 -2.67 1.55 -3.81
C ALA A 70 -1.54 1.88 -2.83
N VAL A 71 -0.86 0.86 -2.31
CA VAL A 71 0.24 1.01 -1.35
C VAL A 71 1.51 0.39 -1.90
N VAL A 72 2.60 1.16 -1.93
CA VAL A 72 3.93 0.64 -2.26
C VAL A 72 4.88 0.84 -1.08
N LEU A 73 5.31 -0.27 -0.49
CA LEU A 73 6.06 -0.26 0.77
C LEU A 73 7.56 0.04 0.58
N ASN A 74 8.17 -0.56 -0.41
CA ASN A 74 9.60 -0.42 -0.69
C ASN A 74 9.99 -1.11 -2.00
N LEU A 75 11.18 -0.77 -2.50
CA LEU A 75 11.79 -1.44 -3.65
C LEU A 75 13.27 -1.71 -3.38
N THR A 76 13.62 -2.95 -3.13
CA THR A 76 15.01 -3.43 -3.01
C THR A 76 15.27 -4.55 -4.01
N PRO A 77 16.54 -4.85 -4.37
CA PRO A 77 16.84 -5.90 -5.34
C PRO A 77 16.22 -7.24 -4.94
N ASP A 78 15.39 -7.77 -5.84
CA ASP A 78 14.75 -9.07 -5.73
C ASP A 78 14.22 -9.48 -7.11
N HIS A 79 14.06 -10.79 -7.34
CA HIS A 79 13.51 -11.34 -8.59
C HIS A 79 14.15 -10.83 -9.90
N LEU A 80 15.46 -10.47 -9.85
CA LEU A 80 16.17 -9.95 -11.02
C LEU A 80 16.43 -11.02 -12.09
N GLU A 81 16.38 -12.30 -11.73
CA GLU A 81 16.36 -13.41 -12.67
C GLU A 81 15.14 -13.37 -13.61
N ARG A 82 14.05 -12.76 -13.17
CA ARG A 82 12.80 -12.58 -13.94
C ARG A 82 12.69 -11.21 -14.59
N HIS A 83 12.93 -10.16 -13.81
CA HIS A 83 12.74 -8.78 -14.28
C HIS A 83 13.95 -8.19 -14.99
N HIS A 84 15.11 -8.82 -14.83
CA HIS A 84 16.42 -8.47 -15.41
C HIS A 84 17.01 -7.16 -14.87
N THR A 85 16.21 -6.11 -14.63
CA THR A 85 16.67 -4.83 -14.08
C THR A 85 15.77 -4.33 -12.96
N MET A 86 16.31 -3.45 -12.12
CA MET A 86 15.52 -2.79 -11.06
C MET A 86 14.43 -1.88 -11.63
N GLU A 87 14.71 -1.27 -12.79
CA GLU A 87 13.74 -0.43 -13.50
C GLU A 87 12.52 -1.26 -13.94
N ALA A 88 12.76 -2.41 -14.61
CA ALA A 88 11.68 -3.31 -15.04
C ALA A 88 10.88 -3.85 -13.84
N TYR A 89 11.57 -4.17 -12.73
CA TYR A 89 10.93 -4.59 -11.50
C TYR A 89 10.06 -3.49 -10.89
N GLY A 90 10.56 -2.26 -10.87
CA GLY A 90 9.81 -1.08 -10.43
C GLY A 90 8.60 -0.80 -11.32
N GLU A 91 8.77 -0.84 -12.64
CA GLU A 91 7.68 -0.64 -13.62
C GLU A 91 6.54 -1.66 -13.42
N ALA A 92 6.89 -2.93 -13.19
CA ALA A 92 5.88 -3.95 -12.87
C ALA A 92 5.06 -3.58 -11.62
N LYS A 93 5.71 -3.07 -10.55
CA LYS A 93 5.01 -2.65 -9.33
C LYS A 93 4.20 -1.37 -9.50
N LYS A 94 4.64 -0.41 -10.31
CA LYS A 94 3.89 0.83 -10.59
C LYS A 94 2.53 0.57 -11.24
N ASN A 95 2.33 -0.59 -11.85
CA ASN A 95 1.02 -0.96 -12.41
C ASN A 95 -0.08 -0.98 -11.34
N ILE A 96 0.26 -1.06 -10.06
CA ILE A 96 -0.71 -1.03 -8.96
C ILE A 96 -1.50 0.29 -8.89
N PHE A 97 -0.89 1.42 -9.29
CA PHE A 97 -1.53 2.75 -9.27
C PHE A 97 -1.65 3.40 -10.66
N ARG A 98 -1.16 2.76 -11.72
CA ARG A 98 -1.09 3.35 -13.08
C ARG A 98 -2.43 3.79 -13.63
N GLN A 99 -3.52 3.11 -13.27
CA GLN A 99 -4.87 3.42 -13.72
C GLN A 99 -5.67 4.29 -12.73
N GLN A 100 -5.08 4.66 -11.58
CA GLN A 100 -5.73 5.54 -10.63
C GLN A 100 -5.93 6.95 -11.21
N GLY A 101 -6.98 7.61 -10.78
CA GLY A 101 -7.29 9.01 -11.03
C GLY A 101 -7.48 9.76 -9.71
N GLU A 102 -7.97 10.98 -9.77
CA GLU A 102 -8.10 11.90 -8.61
C GLU A 102 -8.97 11.36 -7.46
N ALA A 103 -9.89 10.43 -7.74
CA ALA A 103 -10.75 9.82 -6.73
C ALA A 103 -10.03 8.75 -5.88
N GLN A 104 -8.93 8.20 -6.36
CA GLN A 104 -8.18 7.14 -5.70
C GLN A 104 -7.01 7.70 -4.90
N VAL A 105 -6.43 6.88 -4.02
CA VAL A 105 -5.29 7.24 -3.17
C VAL A 105 -4.09 6.37 -3.49
N THR A 106 -2.93 7.00 -3.71
CA THR A 106 -1.64 6.33 -3.81
C THR A 106 -0.82 6.58 -2.55
N VAL A 107 -0.46 5.53 -1.85
CA VAL A 107 0.34 5.57 -0.61
C VAL A 107 1.76 5.08 -0.91
N LEU A 108 2.76 5.94 -0.74
CA LEU A 108 4.15 5.66 -1.06
C LEU A 108 5.09 5.87 0.14
N ASN A 109 6.12 5.05 0.22
CA ASN A 109 7.16 5.20 1.22
C ASN A 109 8.11 6.36 0.86
N TYR A 110 8.10 7.41 1.67
CA TYR A 110 9.00 8.55 1.50
C TYR A 110 10.46 8.22 1.86
N ASP A 111 10.67 7.28 2.77
CA ASP A 111 12.01 6.85 3.20
C ASP A 111 12.73 5.98 2.17
N ASP A 112 12.01 5.43 1.20
CA ASP A 112 12.60 4.68 0.09
C ASP A 112 12.95 5.64 -1.06
N PRO A 113 14.24 5.79 -1.43
CA PRO A 113 14.69 6.79 -2.40
C PRO A 113 14.15 6.55 -3.82
N ILE A 114 13.78 5.33 -4.15
CA ILE A 114 13.19 5.00 -5.45
C ILE A 114 11.68 5.23 -5.40
N VAL A 115 10.99 4.61 -4.44
CA VAL A 115 9.52 4.66 -4.34
C VAL A 115 9.01 6.09 -4.16
N ARG A 116 9.70 6.95 -3.39
CA ARG A 116 9.28 8.33 -3.22
C ARG A 116 9.23 9.13 -4.52
N THR A 117 10.09 8.80 -5.51
CA THR A 117 10.09 9.51 -6.81
C THR A 117 8.84 9.22 -7.62
N TRP A 118 8.17 8.10 -7.38
CA TRP A 118 6.96 7.69 -8.10
C TRP A 118 5.74 8.56 -7.79
N GLY A 119 5.82 9.37 -6.75
CA GLY A 119 4.77 10.35 -6.45
C GLY A 119 4.52 11.35 -7.59
N ALA A 120 5.54 11.67 -8.40
CA ALA A 120 5.39 12.50 -9.58
C ALA A 120 4.64 11.82 -10.74
N GLU A 121 4.49 10.50 -10.71
CA GLU A 121 3.85 9.71 -11.76
C GLU A 121 2.40 9.33 -11.41
N THR A 122 2.00 9.45 -10.14
CA THR A 122 0.62 9.14 -9.75
C THR A 122 -0.36 10.23 -10.19
N LYS A 123 -1.54 9.81 -10.61
CA LYS A 123 -2.71 10.69 -10.85
C LYS A 123 -3.69 10.66 -9.67
N GLY A 124 -3.52 9.71 -8.77
CA GLY A 124 -4.29 9.61 -7.53
C GLY A 124 -3.86 10.67 -6.50
N ARG A 125 -4.66 10.84 -5.47
CA ARG A 125 -4.30 11.66 -4.31
C ARG A 125 -3.11 11.03 -3.61
N LEU A 126 -1.97 11.73 -3.63
CA LEU A 126 -0.71 11.22 -3.08
C LEU A 126 -0.70 11.33 -1.55
N CYS A 127 -0.38 10.24 -0.89
CA CYS A 127 -0.14 10.15 0.54
C CYS A 127 1.23 9.49 0.76
N TYR A 128 2.14 10.16 1.44
CA TYR A 128 3.40 9.54 1.84
C TYR A 128 3.32 9.00 3.27
N PHE A 129 4.15 8.00 3.56
CA PHE A 129 4.48 7.65 4.93
C PHE A 129 6.00 7.70 5.16
N SER A 130 6.41 8.12 6.36
CA SER A 130 7.83 8.20 6.75
C SER A 130 8.03 7.87 8.22
N ARG A 131 9.12 7.21 8.52
CA ARG A 131 9.62 7.02 9.89
C ARG A 131 10.72 8.01 10.25
N LYS A 132 11.24 8.76 9.27
CA LYS A 132 12.45 9.58 9.40
C LYS A 132 12.16 11.08 9.25
N GLU A 133 11.21 11.42 8.39
CA GLU A 133 10.95 12.80 7.97
C GLU A 133 9.55 13.25 8.37
N LYS A 134 9.43 14.49 8.84
CA LYS A 134 8.15 15.16 9.01
C LYS A 134 7.56 15.46 7.62
N LEU A 135 6.30 15.08 7.40
CA LEU A 135 5.60 15.25 6.13
C LEU A 135 4.54 16.33 6.25
N GLN A 136 4.39 17.14 5.20
CA GLN A 136 3.29 18.11 5.09
C GLN A 136 1.96 17.42 4.70
N GLN A 137 2.05 16.29 3.98
CA GLN A 137 0.89 15.48 3.59
C GLN A 137 1.25 14.01 3.67
N GLY A 138 0.57 13.29 4.56
CA GLY A 138 0.82 11.88 4.78
C GLY A 138 0.83 11.48 6.24
N VAL A 139 1.48 10.36 6.54
CA VAL A 139 1.66 9.84 7.90
C VAL A 139 3.14 9.77 8.23
N TYR A 140 3.53 10.31 9.37
CA TYR A 140 4.92 10.24 9.80
C TYR A 140 5.05 9.93 11.27
N MET A 141 6.25 9.53 11.68
CA MET A 141 6.57 9.26 13.07
C MET A 141 7.45 10.38 13.63
N GLN A 142 7.07 10.92 14.79
CA GLN A 142 7.84 11.91 15.52
C GLN A 142 7.78 11.62 17.03
N ASN A 143 8.93 11.47 17.67
CA ASN A 143 9.04 11.19 19.11
C ASN A 143 8.26 9.94 19.58
N GLY A 144 8.09 8.96 18.69
CA GLY A 144 7.31 7.76 18.96
C GLY A 144 5.83 7.88 18.63
N ASP A 145 5.32 9.06 18.30
CA ASP A 145 3.93 9.27 17.90
C ASP A 145 3.76 9.09 16.39
N PHE A 146 2.68 8.42 15.99
CA PHE A 146 2.20 8.41 14.62
C PHE A 146 1.29 9.60 14.40
N ILE A 147 1.67 10.46 13.47
CA ILE A 147 0.98 11.71 13.16
C ILE A 147 0.47 11.66 11.73
N ILE A 148 -0.82 11.93 11.55
CA ILE A 148 -1.42 12.22 10.24
C ILE A 148 -1.34 13.72 10.02
N SER A 149 -0.73 14.13 8.90
CA SER A 149 -0.78 15.50 8.39
C SER A 149 -1.55 15.52 7.09
N TRP A 150 -2.67 16.23 7.06
CA TRP A 150 -3.55 16.27 5.90
C TRP A 150 -4.26 17.61 5.79
N ASP A 151 -4.17 18.23 4.61
CA ASP A 151 -4.80 19.55 4.33
C ASP A 151 -4.47 20.61 5.39
N GLY A 152 -3.21 20.64 5.83
CA GLY A 152 -2.70 21.61 6.82
C GLY A 152 -3.10 21.33 8.27
N LYS A 153 -3.72 20.19 8.53
CA LYS A 153 -4.06 19.73 9.90
C LYS A 153 -3.17 18.56 10.29
N GLU A 154 -2.75 18.57 11.55
CA GLU A 154 -2.00 17.46 12.14
C GLU A 154 -2.83 16.82 13.26
N GLU A 155 -2.84 15.49 13.30
CA GLU A 155 -3.53 14.71 14.32
C GLU A 155 -2.61 13.55 14.76
N THR A 156 -2.43 13.39 16.06
CA THR A 156 -1.74 12.24 16.63
C THR A 156 -2.70 11.06 16.70
N VAL A 157 -2.33 9.96 16.05
CA VAL A 157 -3.14 8.74 15.99
C VAL A 157 -2.92 7.87 17.22
N CYS A 158 -1.67 7.56 17.52
CA CYS A 158 -1.24 6.75 18.67
C CYS A 158 0.28 6.88 18.88
N ASN A 159 0.75 6.43 20.02
CA ASN A 159 2.18 6.26 20.26
C ASN A 159 2.61 4.83 19.96
N ILE A 160 3.85 4.63 19.52
CA ILE A 160 4.41 3.30 19.18
C ILE A 160 4.37 2.34 20.40
N SER A 161 4.46 2.88 21.62
CA SER A 161 4.37 2.09 22.86
C SER A 161 2.99 1.48 23.12
N GLU A 162 1.96 1.99 22.45
CA GLU A 162 0.59 1.46 22.52
C GLU A 162 0.38 0.28 21.56
N LEU A 163 1.32 0.07 20.62
CA LEU A 163 1.22 -1.00 19.64
C LEU A 163 1.81 -2.29 20.22
N HIS A 164 0.99 -3.31 20.35
CA HIS A 164 1.42 -4.65 20.76
C HIS A 164 1.86 -5.49 19.55
N LEU A 165 2.72 -4.93 18.69
CA LEU A 165 3.31 -5.64 17.57
C LEU A 165 4.67 -6.22 18.01
N PHE A 166 4.73 -7.55 18.07
CA PHE A 166 5.98 -8.28 18.28
C PHE A 166 6.63 -8.49 16.89
N GLY A 167 7.76 -7.85 16.66
CA GLY A 167 8.56 -7.98 15.46
C GLY A 167 10.02 -8.12 15.81
#